data_13ff2774a54dd4278b06a486c43063a3
#
_entry.id   13ff2774a54dd4278b06a486c43063a3
#
_cell.length_a   1.000
_cell.length_b   1.000
_cell.length_c   1.000
_cell.angle_alpha   90.00
_cell.angle_beta   90.00
_cell.angle_gamma   90.00
#
_symmetry.space_group_name_H-M   'P 1'
#
loop_
_entity.id
_entity.type
_entity.pdbx_description
1 polymer ?
#
loop_
_entity_poly.entity_id
_entity_poly.type
_entity_poly.pdbx_seq_one_letter_code
_entity_poly.pdbx_strand_id
1 'polypeptide(L)'
;GPMMNFLFAIFVFGLITQLGEETRAPIVAEVEAKSAAENMGLRAGDRLLSVNGIAIESYEDFQKLLNKNRDQNIDVVIEAEDKVRKNLKLAVSSLKNPNIFSSEEFIGTIEGLSSVAKSAVVGVISGSAAYKLGFRTGDEITQINSDKIDRWTKVEEKFNSWIAQAKSLENQKIRITVLRDSTADLKDKSKIDIEVTADQFAKFQTMSDVGFDKPDLYLEQVVKGSPAEQADLQKFDKIVSIGSVKIEKWEQVLNNIKSFNGKEPLAVEIIREGVVLVKKITPQVTSQMTALGQEDKRYTIGILPMVTFAAPEMVKLKAPSLWTSIAKGTSRTIDISTMTVFSFVKLFQGEVSHKNIGGMISIGKAAKDSFEMGIQSFLMTMGILSVSLFILNLLPIPVLDGGHLFFYIIEVVRGSPLSVKKMEVAQQIGFVLLMGLMVLALFNDFTKFFFKT
;
A
#
# COMPACT_ATOMS: atom_id res chain seq x y z
N GLY A 1 23.69 -25.52 -12.48
CA GLY A 1 23.62 -24.44 -11.56
C GLY A 1 22.55 -23.39 -11.85
N PRO A 2 22.91 -22.14 -12.15
CA PRO A 2 21.98 -21.02 -12.14
C PRO A 2 20.75 -21.20 -13.06
N MET A 3 20.95 -21.73 -14.25
CA MET A 3 19.86 -21.96 -15.21
C MET A 3 18.74 -22.85 -14.66
N MET A 4 19.04 -23.83 -13.81
CA MET A 4 17.98 -24.64 -13.17
C MET A 4 17.12 -23.82 -12.23
N ASN A 5 17.71 -22.89 -11.47
CA ASN A 5 16.95 -21.98 -10.63
C ASN A 5 16.05 -21.07 -11.44
N PHE A 6 16.53 -20.59 -12.59
CA PHE A 6 15.71 -19.78 -13.51
C PHE A 6 14.54 -20.58 -14.09
N LEU A 7 14.79 -21.81 -14.57
CA LEU A 7 13.75 -22.69 -15.11
C LEU A 7 12.75 -23.12 -14.02
N PHE A 8 13.24 -23.39 -12.80
CA PHE A 8 12.38 -23.71 -11.66
C PHE A 8 11.46 -22.52 -11.32
N ALA A 9 11.96 -21.29 -11.33
CA ALA A 9 11.14 -20.11 -11.11
C ALA A 9 10.05 -19.97 -12.17
N ILE A 10 10.38 -20.17 -13.47
CA ILE A 10 9.39 -20.18 -14.56
C ILE A 10 8.30 -21.22 -14.30
N PHE A 11 8.72 -22.44 -13.92
CA PHE A 11 7.79 -23.52 -13.61
C PHE A 11 6.87 -23.16 -12.44
N VAL A 12 7.43 -22.66 -11.34
CA VAL A 12 6.65 -22.30 -10.13
C VAL A 12 5.68 -21.17 -10.41
N PHE A 13 6.12 -20.09 -11.07
CA PHE A 13 5.23 -18.98 -11.42
C PHE A 13 4.17 -19.40 -12.46
N GLY A 14 4.53 -20.26 -13.41
CA GLY A 14 3.58 -20.86 -14.33
C GLY A 14 2.54 -21.71 -13.60
N LEU A 15 2.95 -22.50 -12.62
CA LEU A 15 2.07 -23.32 -11.80
C LEU A 15 1.09 -22.44 -11.00
N ILE A 16 1.54 -21.34 -10.40
CA ILE A 16 0.69 -20.38 -9.69
C ILE A 16 -0.40 -19.87 -10.62
N THR A 17 -0.06 -19.43 -11.84
CA THR A 17 -1.05 -18.95 -12.81
C THR A 17 -2.01 -20.04 -13.28
N GLN A 18 -1.57 -21.31 -13.32
CA GLN A 18 -2.41 -22.44 -13.69
C GLN A 18 -3.38 -22.83 -12.56
N LEU A 19 -2.95 -22.73 -11.29
CA LEU A 19 -3.82 -22.95 -10.13
C LEU A 19 -4.87 -21.85 -9.98
N GLY A 20 -4.63 -20.71 -10.56
CA GLY A 20 -5.45 -19.49 -10.47
C GLY A 20 -4.94 -18.57 -9.37
N GLU A 21 -4.45 -17.43 -9.77
CA GLU A 21 -3.90 -16.41 -8.88
C GLU A 21 -4.97 -15.41 -8.46
N GLU A 22 -5.03 -15.10 -7.17
CA GLU A 22 -5.85 -14.00 -6.68
C GLU A 22 -5.11 -12.68 -6.95
N THR A 23 -5.76 -11.80 -7.69
CA THR A 23 -5.27 -10.47 -8.04
C THR A 23 -6.37 -9.43 -7.86
N ARG A 24 -6.00 -8.16 -7.78
CA ARG A 24 -7.00 -7.10 -7.63
C ARG A 24 -7.87 -7.01 -8.88
N ALA A 25 -9.19 -6.98 -8.67
CA ALA A 25 -10.14 -6.75 -9.74
C ALA A 25 -9.85 -5.41 -10.44
N PRO A 26 -10.06 -5.31 -11.75
CA PRO A 26 -9.86 -4.06 -12.50
C PRO A 26 -11.03 -3.09 -12.23
N ILE A 27 -11.16 -2.65 -10.98
CA ILE A 27 -12.22 -1.76 -10.52
C ILE A 27 -11.58 -0.47 -10.01
N VAL A 28 -12.20 0.64 -10.37
CA VAL A 28 -11.87 1.98 -9.84
C VAL A 28 -12.24 2.01 -8.36
N ALA A 29 -11.26 2.08 -7.49
CA ALA A 29 -11.49 2.01 -6.05
C ALA A 29 -12.04 3.33 -5.50
N GLU A 30 -11.39 4.45 -5.83
CA GLU A 30 -11.81 5.79 -5.42
C GLU A 30 -11.44 6.82 -6.49
N VAL A 31 -12.27 7.85 -6.62
CA VAL A 31 -12.03 9.01 -7.49
C VAL A 31 -12.12 10.27 -6.64
N GLU A 32 -11.09 11.10 -6.65
CA GLU A 32 -11.09 12.36 -5.91
C GLU A 32 -12.05 13.36 -6.57
N ALA A 33 -12.88 14.00 -5.75
CA ALA A 33 -13.84 14.99 -6.24
C ALA A 33 -13.13 16.18 -6.90
N LYS A 34 -13.67 16.68 -8.00
CA LYS A 34 -13.12 17.77 -8.83
C LYS A 34 -11.75 17.48 -9.47
N SER A 35 -11.34 16.22 -9.47
CA SER A 35 -10.11 15.77 -10.12
C SER A 35 -10.28 15.61 -11.63
N ALA A 36 -9.14 15.41 -12.33
CA ALA A 36 -9.16 15.08 -13.74
C ALA A 36 -9.90 13.77 -14.02
N ALA A 37 -9.72 12.75 -13.17
CA ALA A 37 -10.43 11.47 -13.30
C ALA A 37 -11.95 11.63 -13.25
N GLU A 38 -12.45 12.42 -12.28
CA GLU A 38 -13.90 12.68 -12.17
C GLU A 38 -14.43 13.47 -13.36
N ASN A 39 -13.71 14.52 -13.79
CA ASN A 39 -14.09 15.37 -14.92
C ASN A 39 -14.12 14.59 -16.24
N MET A 40 -13.27 13.57 -16.38
CA MET A 40 -13.26 12.67 -17.54
C MET A 40 -14.34 11.58 -17.47
N GLY A 41 -15.12 11.52 -16.39
CA GLY A 41 -16.30 10.66 -16.26
C GLY A 41 -16.07 9.35 -15.50
N LEU A 42 -14.88 9.13 -14.91
CA LEU A 42 -14.65 8.00 -14.01
C LEU A 42 -15.42 8.16 -12.70
N ARG A 43 -15.89 7.04 -12.17
CA ARG A 43 -16.55 6.95 -10.87
C ARG A 43 -15.99 5.76 -10.07
N ALA A 44 -16.03 5.86 -8.76
CA ALA A 44 -15.73 4.72 -7.90
C ALA A 44 -16.70 3.58 -8.18
N GLY A 45 -16.21 2.35 -8.30
CA GLY A 45 -17.00 1.17 -8.65
C GLY A 45 -17.01 0.83 -10.15
N ASP A 46 -16.58 1.73 -11.03
CA ASP A 46 -16.48 1.44 -12.47
C ASP A 46 -15.49 0.29 -12.70
N ARG A 47 -15.91 -0.70 -13.49
CA ARG A 47 -15.05 -1.81 -13.92
C ARG A 47 -14.34 -1.46 -15.21
N LEU A 48 -13.03 -1.50 -15.20
CA LEU A 48 -12.18 -1.26 -16.37
C LEU A 48 -12.18 -2.51 -17.27
N LEU A 49 -12.59 -2.38 -18.53
CA LEU A 49 -12.71 -3.51 -19.46
C LEU A 49 -11.57 -3.57 -20.47
N SER A 50 -11.16 -2.43 -21.01
CA SER A 50 -10.05 -2.36 -21.97
C SER A 50 -9.40 -0.98 -21.98
N VAL A 51 -8.12 -0.95 -22.41
CA VAL A 51 -7.36 0.27 -22.72
C VAL A 51 -6.82 0.18 -24.13
N ASN A 52 -7.10 1.17 -24.98
CA ASN A 52 -6.70 1.20 -26.39
C ASN A 52 -7.02 -0.12 -27.13
N GLY A 53 -8.18 -0.72 -26.82
CA GLY A 53 -8.64 -2.00 -27.39
C GLY A 53 -8.00 -3.26 -26.77
N ILE A 54 -7.05 -3.13 -25.83
CA ILE A 54 -6.45 -4.26 -25.11
C ILE A 54 -7.31 -4.57 -23.88
N ALA A 55 -7.81 -5.80 -23.77
CA ALA A 55 -8.61 -6.25 -22.65
C ALA A 55 -7.81 -6.24 -21.33
N ILE A 56 -8.49 -5.94 -20.22
CA ILE A 56 -7.93 -5.87 -18.87
C ILE A 56 -8.60 -6.96 -18.03
N GLU A 57 -7.80 -7.79 -17.37
CA GLU A 57 -8.27 -8.83 -16.45
C GLU A 57 -8.00 -8.47 -14.98
N SER A 58 -6.99 -7.62 -14.72
CA SER A 58 -6.55 -7.21 -13.39
C SER A 58 -6.24 -5.70 -13.33
N TYR A 59 -6.20 -5.14 -12.10
CA TYR A 59 -5.73 -3.77 -11.90
C TYR A 59 -4.25 -3.62 -12.27
N GLU A 60 -3.46 -4.67 -12.10
CA GLU A 60 -2.05 -4.71 -12.50
C GLU A 60 -1.88 -4.57 -14.02
N ASP A 61 -2.78 -5.18 -14.83
CA ASP A 61 -2.77 -5.01 -16.29
C ASP A 61 -3.07 -3.55 -16.68
N PHE A 62 -4.05 -2.95 -15.99
CA PHE A 62 -4.35 -1.52 -16.18
C PHE A 62 -3.12 -0.66 -15.87
N GLN A 63 -2.46 -0.87 -14.74
CA GLN A 63 -1.27 -0.11 -14.35
C GLN A 63 -0.13 -0.27 -15.37
N LYS A 64 0.08 -1.49 -15.89
CA LYS A 64 1.08 -1.73 -16.95
C LYS A 64 0.75 -0.94 -18.23
N LEU A 65 -0.53 -0.86 -18.60
CA LEU A 65 -0.95 -0.08 -19.76
C LEU A 65 -0.84 1.43 -19.51
N LEU A 66 -1.10 1.93 -18.32
CA LEU A 66 -0.82 3.31 -17.95
C LEU A 66 0.68 3.62 -18.07
N ASN A 67 1.54 2.74 -17.53
CA ASN A 67 2.99 2.92 -17.61
C ASN A 67 3.50 2.97 -19.05
N LYS A 68 2.90 2.20 -19.96
CA LYS A 68 3.26 2.19 -21.39
C LYS A 68 2.82 3.45 -22.13
N ASN A 69 1.74 4.10 -21.68
CA ASN A 69 1.12 5.25 -22.33
C ASN A 69 1.29 6.55 -21.50
N ARG A 70 2.41 6.71 -20.81
CA ARG A 70 2.71 7.92 -20.04
C ARG A 70 2.65 9.16 -20.94
N ASP A 71 2.10 10.24 -20.39
CA ASP A 71 1.95 11.54 -21.04
C ASP A 71 1.16 11.50 -22.35
N GLN A 72 0.26 10.51 -22.50
CA GLN A 72 -0.60 10.31 -23.65
C GLN A 72 -2.07 10.22 -23.21
N ASN A 73 -2.96 10.44 -24.17
CA ASN A 73 -4.37 10.12 -24.00
C ASN A 73 -4.62 8.66 -24.37
N ILE A 74 -5.45 7.99 -23.61
CA ILE A 74 -5.86 6.60 -23.81
C ILE A 74 -7.38 6.51 -23.93
N ASP A 75 -7.84 5.58 -24.76
CA ASP A 75 -9.26 5.23 -24.84
C ASP A 75 -9.53 4.07 -23.88
N VAL A 76 -10.41 4.28 -22.90
CA VAL A 76 -10.74 3.28 -21.87
C VAL A 76 -12.22 2.93 -21.96
N VAL A 77 -12.52 1.65 -22.11
CA VAL A 77 -13.89 1.13 -21.99
C VAL A 77 -14.11 0.72 -20.55
N ILE A 78 -15.15 1.27 -19.96
CA ILE A 78 -15.60 0.92 -18.61
C ILE A 78 -17.00 0.32 -18.63
N GLU A 79 -17.33 -0.44 -17.58
CA GLU A 79 -18.68 -0.86 -17.24
C GLU A 79 -19.03 -0.21 -15.89
N ALA A 80 -19.98 0.71 -15.90
CA ALA A 80 -20.47 1.36 -14.70
C ALA A 80 -21.27 0.39 -13.81
N GLU A 81 -21.55 0.77 -12.54
CA GLU A 81 -22.33 -0.08 -11.62
C GLU A 81 -23.71 -0.46 -12.17
N ASP A 82 -24.35 0.40 -12.98
CA ASP A 82 -25.62 0.17 -13.67
C ASP A 82 -25.51 -0.77 -14.91
N LYS A 83 -24.34 -1.38 -15.13
CA LYS A 83 -24.00 -2.25 -16.26
C LYS A 83 -23.94 -1.52 -17.63
N VAL A 84 -23.98 -0.20 -17.65
CA VAL A 84 -23.84 0.59 -18.88
C VAL A 84 -22.35 0.68 -19.23
N ARG A 85 -22.01 0.35 -20.48
CA ARG A 85 -20.66 0.51 -21.00
C ARG A 85 -20.46 1.92 -21.53
N LYS A 86 -19.32 2.51 -21.21
CA LYS A 86 -18.93 3.85 -21.64
C LYS A 86 -17.50 3.82 -22.19
N ASN A 87 -17.26 4.65 -23.21
CA ASN A 87 -15.92 4.94 -23.72
C ASN A 87 -15.48 6.29 -23.17
N LEU A 88 -14.35 6.31 -22.49
CA LEU A 88 -13.75 7.50 -21.89
C LEU A 88 -12.38 7.76 -22.50
N LYS A 89 -12.06 9.04 -22.72
CA LYS A 89 -10.70 9.48 -23.03
C LYS A 89 -10.04 9.99 -21.77
N LEU A 90 -8.98 9.29 -21.35
CA LEU A 90 -8.27 9.59 -20.11
C LEU A 90 -6.86 10.07 -20.42
N ALA A 91 -6.44 11.18 -19.81
CA ALA A 91 -5.09 11.67 -19.87
C ALA A 91 -4.22 10.96 -18.83
N VAL A 92 -3.13 10.35 -19.27
CA VAL A 92 -2.16 9.69 -18.39
C VAL A 92 -1.00 10.66 -18.15
N SER A 93 -0.69 10.92 -16.89
CA SER A 93 0.44 11.75 -16.47
C SER A 93 1.59 10.88 -15.97
N SER A 94 2.81 11.39 -16.05
CA SER A 94 3.99 10.77 -15.44
C SER A 94 4.12 11.16 -13.97
N LEU A 95 4.31 10.17 -13.10
CA LEU A 95 4.63 10.35 -11.70
C LEU A 95 5.94 9.62 -11.38
N LYS A 96 6.82 10.23 -10.58
CA LYS A 96 8.02 9.54 -10.11
C LYS A 96 7.64 8.26 -9.38
N ASN A 97 8.23 7.15 -9.78
CA ASN A 97 7.89 5.84 -9.22
C ASN A 97 8.26 5.79 -7.72
N PRO A 98 7.30 5.56 -6.83
CA PRO A 98 7.61 5.42 -5.41
C PRO A 98 8.38 4.13 -5.09
N ASN A 99 8.33 3.13 -5.99
CA ASN A 99 9.10 1.90 -5.85
C ASN A 99 10.51 2.09 -6.43
N ILE A 100 11.47 2.38 -5.58
CA ILE A 100 12.87 2.58 -5.96
C ILE A 100 13.57 1.33 -6.50
N PHE A 101 13.01 0.13 -6.27
CA PHE A 101 13.53 -1.13 -6.82
C PHE A 101 13.03 -1.40 -8.23
N SER A 102 12.12 -0.57 -8.74
CA SER A 102 11.65 -0.67 -10.12
C SER A 102 12.73 -0.17 -11.08
N SER A 103 12.81 -0.84 -12.23
CA SER A 103 13.60 -0.34 -13.38
C SER A 103 12.96 0.90 -14.03
N GLU A 104 11.68 1.15 -13.77
CA GLU A 104 10.95 2.31 -14.28
C GLU A 104 11.06 3.48 -13.30
N GLU A 105 11.72 4.55 -13.70
CA GLU A 105 11.85 5.77 -12.89
C GLU A 105 10.51 6.51 -12.73
N PHE A 106 9.64 6.43 -13.74
CA PHE A 106 8.32 7.04 -13.75
C PHE A 106 7.24 5.99 -14.01
N ILE A 107 6.08 6.18 -13.41
CA ILE A 107 4.87 5.40 -13.64
C ILE A 107 3.78 6.27 -14.26
N GLY A 108 2.89 5.65 -15.03
CA GLY A 108 1.69 6.29 -15.52
C GLY A 108 0.61 6.39 -14.43
N THR A 109 -0.01 7.54 -14.31
CA THR A 109 -1.11 7.79 -13.37
C THR A 109 -2.19 8.65 -13.99
N ILE A 110 -3.39 8.59 -13.45
CA ILE A 110 -4.48 9.51 -13.78
C ILE A 110 -4.74 10.33 -12.51
N GLU A 111 -4.70 11.65 -12.63
CA GLU A 111 -4.89 12.55 -11.49
C GLU A 111 -6.25 12.33 -10.82
N GLY A 112 -6.23 12.08 -9.51
CA GLY A 112 -7.41 11.80 -8.70
C GLY A 112 -7.93 10.38 -8.75
N LEU A 113 -7.26 9.47 -9.50
CA LEU A 113 -7.59 8.05 -9.48
C LEU A 113 -6.80 7.35 -8.37
N SER A 114 -7.48 6.63 -7.48
CA SER A 114 -6.86 5.79 -6.45
C SER A 114 -7.13 4.31 -6.69
N SER A 115 -6.10 3.49 -6.46
CA SER A 115 -6.18 2.02 -6.49
C SER A 115 -6.69 1.42 -5.18
N VAL A 116 -6.92 2.24 -4.16
CA VAL A 116 -7.44 1.85 -2.84
C VAL A 116 -8.57 2.80 -2.45
N ALA A 117 -9.65 2.24 -1.92
CA ALA A 117 -10.77 3.02 -1.38
C ALA A 117 -10.58 3.20 0.13
N LYS A 118 -11.10 4.31 0.66
CA LYS A 118 -11.23 4.48 2.11
C LYS A 118 -12.30 3.54 2.63
N SER A 119 -12.08 2.96 3.82
CA SER A 119 -13.08 2.13 4.48
C SER A 119 -14.30 2.96 4.92
N ALA A 120 -15.37 2.28 5.28
CA ALA A 120 -16.61 2.89 5.72
C ALA A 120 -16.58 3.36 7.19
N VAL A 121 -15.40 3.72 7.72
CA VAL A 121 -15.26 4.30 9.05
C VAL A 121 -15.71 5.75 9.03
N VAL A 122 -16.44 6.17 10.05
CA VAL A 122 -16.98 7.53 10.17
C VAL A 122 -16.34 8.31 11.31
N GLY A 123 -16.11 9.60 11.08
CA GLY A 123 -15.99 10.59 12.13
C GLY A 123 -17.39 11.07 12.52
N VAL A 124 -17.60 11.37 13.80
CA VAL A 124 -18.89 11.87 14.31
C VAL A 124 -18.65 13.09 15.18
N ILE A 125 -19.28 14.20 14.80
CA ILE A 125 -19.20 15.45 15.56
C ILE A 125 -20.02 15.29 16.85
N SER A 126 -19.36 15.50 17.99
CA SER A 126 -20.01 15.41 19.30
C SER A 126 -21.19 16.35 19.42
N GLY A 127 -22.30 15.89 20.01
CA GLY A 127 -23.53 16.67 20.17
C GLY A 127 -24.38 16.83 18.91
N SER A 128 -23.89 16.39 17.75
CA SER A 128 -24.60 16.42 16.47
C SER A 128 -25.82 15.47 16.45
N ALA A 129 -26.60 15.51 15.37
CA ALA A 129 -27.69 14.57 15.17
C ALA A 129 -27.17 13.14 15.05
N ALA A 130 -26.10 12.87 14.31
CA ALA A 130 -25.47 11.55 14.24
C ALA A 130 -25.05 11.02 15.61
N TYR A 131 -24.46 11.88 16.46
CA TYR A 131 -24.10 11.52 17.83
C TYR A 131 -25.32 11.13 18.67
N LYS A 132 -26.41 11.91 18.57
CA LYS A 132 -27.69 11.66 19.28
C LYS A 132 -28.39 10.39 18.80
N LEU A 133 -28.21 10.01 17.54
CA LEU A 133 -28.70 8.76 16.97
C LEU A 133 -27.91 7.54 17.43
N GLY A 134 -26.79 7.73 18.12
CA GLY A 134 -26.00 6.65 18.67
C GLY A 134 -24.70 6.33 17.92
N PHE A 135 -24.41 7.04 16.83
CA PHE A 135 -23.12 6.89 16.12
C PHE A 135 -21.97 7.48 16.94
N ARG A 136 -20.80 6.91 16.77
CA ARG A 136 -19.54 7.36 17.41
C ARG A 136 -18.42 7.42 16.39
N THR A 137 -17.45 8.30 16.62
CA THR A 137 -16.20 8.33 15.85
C THR A 137 -15.51 6.98 15.93
N GLY A 138 -15.08 6.43 14.80
CA GLY A 138 -14.48 5.11 14.70
C GLY A 138 -15.46 3.98 14.38
N ASP A 139 -16.78 4.24 14.34
CA ASP A 139 -17.75 3.26 13.85
C ASP A 139 -17.47 2.94 12.38
N GLU A 140 -17.37 1.66 12.06
CA GLU A 140 -17.27 1.16 10.69
C GLU A 140 -18.65 0.68 10.24
N ILE A 141 -19.27 1.38 9.30
CA ILE A 141 -20.58 1.01 8.76
C ILE A 141 -20.39 -0.19 7.82
N THR A 142 -20.98 -1.33 8.17
CA THR A 142 -20.84 -2.58 7.40
C THR A 142 -22.06 -2.92 6.58
N GLN A 143 -23.23 -2.43 7.00
CA GLN A 143 -24.48 -2.74 6.34
C GLN A 143 -25.51 -1.63 6.56
N ILE A 144 -26.31 -1.37 5.53
CA ILE A 144 -27.44 -0.44 5.57
C ILE A 144 -28.64 -1.18 4.97
N ASN A 145 -29.64 -1.49 5.79
CA ASN A 145 -30.71 -2.43 5.47
C ASN A 145 -30.16 -3.77 4.97
N SER A 146 -30.40 -4.13 3.71
CA SER A 146 -29.86 -5.33 3.05
C SER A 146 -28.50 -5.07 2.33
N ASP A 147 -28.13 -3.79 2.13
CA ASP A 147 -27.00 -3.44 1.32
C ASP A 147 -25.70 -3.50 2.12
N LYS A 148 -24.74 -4.30 1.65
CA LYS A 148 -23.40 -4.34 2.23
C LYS A 148 -22.64 -3.06 1.88
N ILE A 149 -22.02 -2.47 2.90
CA ILE A 149 -21.19 -1.26 2.78
C ILE A 149 -19.74 -1.67 3.06
N ASP A 150 -18.86 -1.32 2.16
CA ASP A 150 -17.44 -1.70 2.22
C ASP A 150 -16.49 -0.49 2.12
N ARG A 151 -17.02 0.68 1.71
CA ARG A 151 -16.21 1.88 1.44
C ARG A 151 -16.95 3.16 1.77
N TRP A 152 -16.16 4.22 2.03
CA TRP A 152 -16.70 5.55 2.36
C TRP A 152 -17.65 6.10 1.30
N THR A 153 -17.32 5.98 0.03
CA THR A 153 -18.14 6.52 -1.06
C THR A 153 -19.56 5.96 -1.06
N LYS A 154 -19.72 4.67 -0.74
CA LYS A 154 -21.06 4.07 -0.60
C LYS A 154 -21.82 4.59 0.61
N VAL A 155 -21.12 4.87 1.72
CA VAL A 155 -21.75 5.51 2.88
C VAL A 155 -22.30 6.88 2.48
N GLU A 156 -21.45 7.71 1.87
CA GLU A 156 -21.79 9.08 1.46
C GLU A 156 -22.95 9.09 0.45
N GLU A 157 -22.92 8.22 -0.55
CA GLU A 157 -23.98 8.08 -1.55
C GLU A 157 -25.34 7.70 -0.91
N LYS A 158 -25.34 6.66 -0.08
CA LYS A 158 -26.57 6.18 0.57
C LYS A 158 -27.17 7.23 1.50
N PHE A 159 -26.35 7.86 2.35
CA PHE A 159 -26.84 8.91 3.25
C PHE A 159 -27.35 10.12 2.49
N ASN A 160 -26.64 10.60 1.46
CA ASN A 160 -27.08 11.74 0.67
C ASN A 160 -28.37 11.42 -0.11
N SER A 161 -28.51 10.19 -0.63
CA SER A 161 -29.76 9.74 -1.27
C SER A 161 -30.94 9.75 -0.28
N TRP A 162 -30.75 9.29 0.95
CA TRP A 162 -31.83 9.33 1.96
C TRP A 162 -32.17 10.73 2.41
N ILE A 163 -31.17 11.58 2.61
CA ILE A 163 -31.39 12.98 2.96
C ILE A 163 -32.23 13.65 1.86
N ALA A 164 -31.92 13.42 0.58
CA ALA A 164 -32.67 13.97 -0.55
C ALA A 164 -34.11 13.44 -0.60
N GLN A 165 -34.35 12.20 -0.20
CA GLN A 165 -35.65 11.54 -0.25
C GLN A 165 -36.41 11.56 1.10
N ALA A 166 -35.83 12.12 2.15
CA ALA A 166 -36.32 12.02 3.52
C ALA A 166 -37.78 12.48 3.68
N LYS A 167 -38.18 13.51 2.93
CA LYS A 167 -39.56 14.03 2.94
C LYS A 167 -40.58 13.06 2.30
N SER A 168 -40.17 12.21 1.36
CA SER A 168 -41.02 11.25 0.69
C SER A 168 -41.06 9.88 1.36
N LEU A 169 -40.10 9.62 2.24
CA LEU A 169 -39.92 8.35 2.95
C LEU A 169 -40.42 8.41 4.41
N GLU A 170 -41.44 9.21 4.68
CA GLU A 170 -42.01 9.40 6.03
C GLU A 170 -42.16 8.07 6.78
N ASN A 171 -41.60 8.01 8.02
CA ASN A 171 -41.63 6.85 8.92
C ASN A 171 -40.91 5.56 8.40
N GLN A 172 -40.24 5.60 7.28
CA GLN A 172 -39.43 4.42 6.89
C GLN A 172 -38.30 4.23 7.85
N LYS A 173 -38.23 3.05 8.46
CA LYS A 173 -37.12 2.63 9.30
C LYS A 173 -35.94 2.18 8.44
N ILE A 174 -34.76 2.65 8.81
CA ILE A 174 -33.48 2.30 8.22
C ILE A 174 -32.66 1.66 9.32
N ARG A 175 -32.16 0.45 9.08
CA ARG A 175 -31.26 -0.24 9.99
C ARG A 175 -29.83 -0.07 9.48
N ILE A 176 -28.95 0.44 10.33
CA ILE A 176 -27.54 0.63 10.02
C ILE A 176 -26.73 -0.23 10.99
N THR A 177 -25.98 -1.17 10.46
CA THR A 177 -25.10 -2.02 11.26
C THR A 177 -23.70 -1.45 11.24
N VAL A 178 -23.14 -1.19 12.41
CA VAL A 178 -21.78 -0.70 12.60
C VAL A 178 -20.95 -1.71 13.39
N LEU A 179 -19.65 -1.74 13.11
CA LEU A 179 -18.65 -2.36 13.96
C LEU A 179 -17.95 -1.27 14.78
N ARG A 180 -17.98 -1.41 16.09
CA ARG A 180 -17.36 -0.47 17.05
C ARG A 180 -16.32 -1.19 17.86
N ASP A 181 -15.15 -0.56 18.08
CA ASP A 181 -14.12 -1.10 18.96
C ASP A 181 -14.69 -1.35 20.36
N SER A 182 -14.44 -2.53 20.89
CA SER A 182 -14.79 -2.85 22.27
C SER A 182 -13.89 -2.06 23.22
N THR A 183 -14.47 -1.44 24.27
CA THR A 183 -13.71 -0.72 25.29
C THR A 183 -12.79 -1.62 26.12
N ALA A 184 -12.98 -2.94 26.06
CA ALA A 184 -12.23 -3.91 26.86
C ALA A 184 -11.05 -4.55 26.12
N ASP A 185 -11.11 -4.67 24.80
CA ASP A 185 -10.03 -5.28 24.01
C ASP A 185 -10.01 -4.67 22.60
N LEU A 186 -8.90 -4.03 22.24
CA LEU A 186 -8.71 -3.36 20.94
C LEU A 186 -8.76 -4.33 19.74
N LYS A 187 -8.90 -5.64 19.99
CA LYS A 187 -8.99 -6.68 18.96
C LYS A 187 -10.42 -7.12 18.65
N ASP A 188 -11.36 -6.85 19.55
CA ASP A 188 -12.74 -7.26 19.39
C ASP A 188 -13.63 -6.07 19.03
N LYS A 189 -14.23 -6.11 17.84
CA LYS A 189 -15.25 -5.16 17.41
C LYS A 189 -16.64 -5.70 17.75
N SER A 190 -17.44 -4.91 18.41
CA SER A 190 -18.84 -5.20 18.70
C SER A 190 -19.73 -4.80 17.52
N LYS A 191 -20.61 -5.71 17.11
CA LYS A 191 -21.64 -5.40 16.10
C LYS A 191 -22.82 -4.70 16.79
N ILE A 192 -23.17 -3.49 16.32
CA ILE A 192 -24.24 -2.67 16.85
C ILE A 192 -25.19 -2.32 15.72
N ASP A 193 -26.48 -2.55 15.94
CA ASP A 193 -27.53 -2.11 15.02
C ASP A 193 -28.13 -0.79 15.51
N ILE A 194 -28.11 0.23 14.66
CA ILE A 194 -28.69 1.55 14.93
C ILE A 194 -29.91 1.69 14.02
N GLU A 195 -31.09 1.82 14.62
CA GLU A 195 -32.33 2.08 13.87
C GLU A 195 -32.61 3.58 13.83
N VAL A 196 -32.78 4.11 12.65
CA VAL A 196 -33.11 5.51 12.39
C VAL A 196 -34.33 5.59 11.48
N THR A 197 -35.06 6.71 11.52
CA THR A 197 -36.18 6.96 10.60
C THR A 197 -35.81 8.07 9.62
N ALA A 198 -36.33 7.99 8.40
CA ALA A 198 -35.96 8.89 7.33
C ALA A 198 -36.29 10.37 7.67
N ASP A 199 -37.38 10.60 8.40
CA ASP A 199 -37.82 11.95 8.86
C ASP A 199 -36.76 12.63 9.74
N GLN A 200 -35.96 11.87 10.51
CA GLN A 200 -34.86 12.43 11.31
C GLN A 200 -33.81 13.15 10.47
N PHE A 201 -33.72 12.83 9.18
CA PHE A 201 -32.81 13.46 8.23
C PHE A 201 -33.43 14.59 7.40
N ALA A 202 -34.77 14.77 7.43
CA ALA A 202 -35.49 15.67 6.54
C ALA A 202 -35.10 17.15 6.63
N LYS A 203 -34.46 17.59 7.71
CA LYS A 203 -33.98 18.95 7.93
C LYS A 203 -32.55 19.21 7.46
N PHE A 204 -31.84 18.19 7.04
CA PHE A 204 -30.44 18.30 6.62
C PHE A 204 -30.35 18.30 5.09
N GLN A 205 -29.24 18.81 4.55
CA GLN A 205 -28.97 18.82 3.12
C GLN A 205 -27.87 17.83 2.73
N THR A 206 -26.94 17.61 3.63
CA THR A 206 -25.78 16.73 3.41
C THR A 206 -25.53 15.83 4.62
N MET A 207 -24.78 14.78 4.41
CA MET A 207 -24.29 13.89 5.47
C MET A 207 -23.48 14.67 6.53
N SER A 208 -22.71 15.67 6.11
CA SER A 208 -21.96 16.55 7.03
C SER A 208 -22.88 17.36 7.95
N ASP A 209 -24.05 17.82 7.47
CA ASP A 209 -25.00 18.59 8.29
C ASP A 209 -25.60 17.71 9.39
N VAL A 210 -25.73 16.41 9.15
CA VAL A 210 -26.15 15.42 10.17
C VAL A 210 -25.09 15.28 11.26
N GLY A 211 -23.84 15.62 10.96
CA GLY A 211 -22.69 15.54 11.85
C GLY A 211 -21.77 14.35 11.60
N PHE A 212 -21.89 13.71 10.47
CA PHE A 212 -20.87 12.79 9.99
C PHE A 212 -19.71 13.56 9.35
N ASP A 213 -18.51 13.04 9.54
CA ASP A 213 -17.28 13.64 9.06
C ASP A 213 -16.33 12.56 8.53
N LYS A 214 -15.39 12.95 7.67
CA LYS A 214 -14.32 12.06 7.22
C LYS A 214 -13.39 11.79 8.39
N PRO A 215 -12.97 10.54 8.61
CA PRO A 215 -12.15 10.18 9.76
C PRO A 215 -10.70 10.65 9.63
N ASP A 216 -10.26 11.12 8.47
CA ASP A 216 -8.86 11.37 8.09
C ASP A 216 -8.11 12.30 9.06
N LEU A 217 -8.80 13.22 9.73
CA LEU A 217 -8.21 14.18 10.66
C LEU A 217 -8.40 13.81 12.13
N TYR A 218 -9.05 12.68 12.39
CA TYR A 218 -9.18 12.15 13.74
C TYR A 218 -7.98 11.26 14.09
N LEU A 219 -7.58 11.27 15.34
CA LEU A 219 -6.48 10.44 15.83
C LEU A 219 -6.97 9.03 16.13
N GLU A 220 -6.35 8.03 15.52
CA GLU A 220 -6.55 6.62 15.86
C GLU A 220 -5.71 6.23 17.07
N GLN A 221 -4.48 6.74 17.11
CA GLN A 221 -3.55 6.40 18.18
C GLN A 221 -2.62 7.56 18.52
N VAL A 222 -2.34 7.71 19.80
CA VAL A 222 -1.24 8.53 20.33
C VAL A 222 -0.18 7.59 20.87
N VAL A 223 1.06 7.76 20.39
CA VAL A 223 2.18 6.88 20.75
C VAL A 223 2.62 7.18 22.18
N LYS A 224 2.75 6.14 22.99
CA LYS A 224 3.18 6.26 24.39
C LYS A 224 4.58 6.88 24.50
N GLY A 225 4.78 7.81 25.41
CA GLY A 225 6.05 8.54 25.61
C GLY A 225 6.29 9.67 24.61
N SER A 226 5.39 9.88 23.67
CA SER A 226 5.55 10.90 22.60
C SER A 226 5.22 12.32 23.07
N PRO A 227 5.66 13.34 22.32
CA PRO A 227 5.25 14.73 22.57
C PRO A 227 3.74 14.95 22.55
N ALA A 228 3.01 14.19 21.74
CA ALA A 228 1.55 14.26 21.68
C ALA A 228 0.89 13.75 22.97
N GLU A 229 1.39 12.64 23.53
CA GLU A 229 0.90 12.13 24.81
C GLU A 229 1.21 13.13 25.94
N GLN A 230 2.43 13.69 25.97
CA GLN A 230 2.82 14.70 26.97
C GLN A 230 1.96 15.96 26.90
N ALA A 231 1.47 16.31 25.71
CA ALA A 231 0.53 17.41 25.51
C ALA A 231 -0.94 17.01 25.76
N ASP A 232 -1.19 15.78 26.22
CA ASP A 232 -2.54 15.25 26.45
C ASP A 232 -3.38 15.22 25.16
N LEU A 233 -2.80 14.81 24.02
CA LEU A 233 -3.61 14.37 22.88
C LEU A 233 -4.14 12.97 23.14
N GLN A 234 -5.35 12.68 22.64
CA GLN A 234 -6.05 11.42 22.88
C GLN A 234 -6.61 10.84 21.58
N LYS A 235 -6.91 9.54 21.60
CA LYS A 235 -7.68 8.89 20.53
C LYS A 235 -8.98 9.65 20.31
N PHE A 236 -9.38 9.79 19.05
CA PHE A 236 -10.58 10.52 18.57
C PHE A 236 -10.51 12.05 18.66
N ASP A 237 -9.41 12.66 19.09
CA ASP A 237 -9.21 14.09 18.89
C ASP A 237 -9.19 14.40 17.38
N LYS A 238 -9.92 15.41 16.95
CA LYS A 238 -9.88 15.92 15.58
C LYS A 238 -8.92 17.10 15.48
N ILE A 239 -7.92 17.02 14.59
CA ILE A 239 -7.02 18.14 14.32
C ILE A 239 -7.74 19.16 13.42
N VAL A 240 -7.73 20.43 13.82
CA VAL A 240 -8.38 21.55 13.12
C VAL A 240 -7.36 22.50 12.54
N SER A 241 -6.34 22.89 13.32
CA SER A 241 -5.29 23.78 12.85
C SER A 241 -3.94 23.47 13.50
N ILE A 242 -2.87 23.85 12.83
CA ILE A 242 -1.49 23.86 13.38
C ILE A 242 -0.90 25.24 13.14
N GLY A 243 -0.65 25.97 14.23
CA GLY A 243 -0.32 27.38 14.16
C GLY A 243 -1.45 28.18 13.49
N SER A 244 -1.13 28.91 12.44
CA SER A 244 -2.10 29.67 11.63
C SER A 244 -2.69 28.88 10.45
N VAL A 245 -2.27 27.62 10.26
CA VAL A 245 -2.67 26.81 9.10
C VAL A 245 -3.89 25.95 9.46
N LYS A 246 -5.01 26.18 8.78
CA LYS A 246 -6.18 25.31 8.83
C LYS A 246 -5.85 23.99 8.17
N ILE A 247 -6.23 22.89 8.81
CA ILE A 247 -5.94 21.52 8.33
C ILE A 247 -7.20 20.94 7.69
N GLU A 248 -7.06 20.55 6.42
CA GLU A 248 -8.12 19.90 5.62
C GLU A 248 -7.72 18.50 5.13
N LYS A 249 -6.41 18.21 5.07
CA LYS A 249 -5.83 16.91 4.68
C LYS A 249 -4.72 16.51 5.63
N TRP A 250 -4.57 15.21 5.88
CA TRP A 250 -3.50 14.70 6.77
C TRP A 250 -2.08 15.05 6.31
N GLU A 251 -1.88 15.19 5.00
CA GLU A 251 -0.60 15.60 4.44
C GLU A 251 -0.14 16.98 4.98
N GLN A 252 -1.09 17.90 5.20
CA GLN A 252 -0.77 19.22 5.79
C GLN A 252 -0.28 19.07 7.25
N VAL A 253 -0.84 18.11 8.00
CA VAL A 253 -0.33 17.78 9.36
C VAL A 253 1.13 17.35 9.28
N LEU A 254 1.45 16.41 8.38
CA LEU A 254 2.81 15.90 8.20
C LEU A 254 3.78 17.01 7.78
N ASN A 255 3.38 17.87 6.84
CA ASN A 255 4.22 18.93 6.31
C ASN A 255 4.49 19.99 7.38
N ASN A 256 3.49 20.39 8.17
CA ASN A 256 3.68 21.35 9.26
C ASN A 256 4.61 20.81 10.37
N ILE A 257 4.49 19.52 10.71
CA ILE A 257 5.39 18.90 11.69
C ILE A 257 6.81 18.78 11.15
N LYS A 258 6.99 18.36 9.88
CA LYS A 258 8.31 18.24 9.24
C LYS A 258 9.03 19.58 9.11
N SER A 259 8.30 20.65 8.84
CA SER A 259 8.85 22.01 8.70
C SER A 259 9.12 22.72 10.02
N PHE A 260 9.01 22.02 11.15
CA PHE A 260 9.28 22.59 12.47
C PHE A 260 10.72 23.14 12.55
N ASN A 261 10.84 24.39 13.00
CA ASN A 261 12.12 25.11 13.02
C ASN A 261 12.93 24.97 14.33
N GLY A 262 12.41 24.17 15.28
CA GLY A 262 13.07 23.92 16.57
C GLY A 262 12.99 25.05 17.60
N LYS A 263 12.26 26.15 17.34
CA LYS A 263 12.26 27.32 18.20
C LYS A 263 11.10 27.35 19.19
N GLU A 264 9.86 27.35 18.70
CA GLU A 264 8.67 27.48 19.54
C GLU A 264 7.76 26.28 19.39
N PRO A 265 7.10 25.82 20.50
CA PRO A 265 6.14 24.73 20.40
C PRO A 265 5.04 25.01 19.39
N LEU A 266 4.65 24.00 18.61
CA LEU A 266 3.53 24.09 17.68
C LEU A 266 2.23 24.19 18.48
N ALA A 267 1.42 25.22 18.20
CA ALA A 267 0.05 25.31 18.71
C ALA A 267 -0.84 24.43 17.83
N VAL A 268 -1.32 23.31 18.36
CA VAL A 268 -2.23 22.39 17.67
C VAL A 268 -3.62 22.59 18.24
N GLU A 269 -4.55 23.06 17.41
CA GLU A 269 -5.95 23.17 17.75
C GLU A 269 -6.67 21.87 17.44
N ILE A 270 -7.38 21.33 18.41
CA ILE A 270 -8.14 20.09 18.29
C ILE A 270 -9.59 20.29 18.73
N ILE A 271 -10.46 19.41 18.29
CA ILE A 271 -11.80 19.23 18.84
C ILE A 271 -11.85 17.89 19.57
N ARG A 272 -12.16 17.94 20.86
CA ARG A 272 -12.43 16.78 21.71
C ARG A 272 -13.83 16.92 22.32
N GLU A 273 -14.70 15.94 22.08
CA GLU A 273 -16.08 15.93 22.58
C GLU A 273 -16.86 17.23 22.31
N GLY A 274 -16.60 17.88 21.16
CA GLY A 274 -17.23 19.14 20.77
C GLY A 274 -16.59 20.41 21.34
N VAL A 275 -15.56 20.27 22.20
CA VAL A 275 -14.82 21.39 22.78
C VAL A 275 -13.53 21.64 22.00
N VAL A 276 -13.30 22.89 21.64
CA VAL A 276 -12.06 23.33 20.99
C VAL A 276 -10.98 23.50 22.06
N LEU A 277 -9.86 22.82 21.89
CA LEU A 277 -8.70 22.86 22.78
C LEU A 277 -7.44 23.19 22.00
N VAL A 278 -6.57 24.03 22.57
CA VAL A 278 -5.26 24.32 22.01
C VAL A 278 -4.17 23.63 22.81
N LYS A 279 -3.40 22.76 22.14
CA LYS A 279 -2.28 22.01 22.73
C LYS A 279 -0.96 22.55 22.20
N LYS A 280 -0.01 22.83 23.09
CA LYS A 280 1.34 23.21 22.71
C LYS A 280 2.22 21.98 22.67
N ILE A 281 2.78 21.67 21.51
CA ILE A 281 3.53 20.43 21.27
C ILE A 281 4.89 20.79 20.68
N THR A 282 5.96 20.30 21.29
CA THR A 282 7.32 20.43 20.76
C THR A 282 7.67 19.14 20.02
N PRO A 283 7.71 19.13 18.68
CA PRO A 283 8.14 17.96 17.93
C PRO A 283 9.54 17.50 18.31
N GLN A 284 9.73 16.19 18.40
CA GLN A 284 11.05 15.60 18.65
C GLN A 284 11.59 14.98 17.35
N VAL A 285 12.92 14.98 17.23
CA VAL A 285 13.58 14.25 16.14
C VAL A 285 13.49 12.75 16.43
N THR A 286 12.80 12.03 15.55
CA THR A 286 12.74 10.58 15.60
C THR A 286 13.51 10.02 14.43
N SER A 287 14.35 9.07 14.71
CA SER A 287 15.01 8.26 13.68
C SER A 287 14.14 7.06 13.36
N GLN A 288 13.69 6.95 12.13
CA GLN A 288 12.98 5.78 11.65
C GLN A 288 13.78 5.14 10.51
N MET A 289 13.85 3.83 10.52
CA MET A 289 14.40 3.11 9.39
C MET A 289 13.36 3.14 8.26
N THR A 290 13.73 3.71 7.13
CA THR A 290 12.92 3.59 5.91
C THR A 290 12.82 2.14 5.48
N ALA A 291 11.90 1.82 4.57
CA ALA A 291 11.85 0.50 3.92
C ALA A 291 13.19 0.12 3.24
N LEU A 292 14.04 1.12 2.98
CA LEU A 292 15.39 0.97 2.41
C LEU A 292 16.46 0.72 3.47
N GLY A 293 16.10 0.70 4.76
CA GLY A 293 17.03 0.58 5.87
C GLY A 293 17.92 1.82 6.06
N GLN A 294 17.57 2.95 5.45
CA GLN A 294 18.22 4.23 5.72
C GLN A 294 17.59 4.87 6.95
N GLU A 295 18.39 5.54 7.72
CA GLU A 295 17.93 6.31 8.86
C GLU A 295 17.32 7.62 8.36
N ASP A 296 15.98 7.73 8.44
CA ASP A 296 15.25 8.98 8.17
C ASP A 296 15.02 9.73 9.49
N LYS A 297 15.75 10.83 9.65
CA LYS A 297 15.59 11.73 10.80
C LYS A 297 14.58 12.80 10.47
N ARG A 298 13.44 12.74 11.12
CA ARG A 298 12.38 13.73 10.93
C ARG A 298 11.74 14.14 12.24
N TYR A 299 11.21 15.35 12.24
CA TYR A 299 10.37 15.78 13.35
C TYR A 299 9.06 14.99 13.37
N THR A 300 8.69 14.50 14.54
CA THR A 300 7.43 13.79 14.79
C THR A 300 6.84 14.23 16.13
N ILE A 301 5.54 14.06 16.28
CA ILE A 301 4.85 14.28 17.57
C ILE A 301 4.24 12.99 18.13
N GLY A 302 4.27 11.88 17.36
CA GLY A 302 3.80 10.58 17.81
C GLY A 302 2.28 10.40 17.73
N ILE A 303 1.67 10.75 16.60
CA ILE A 303 0.24 10.53 16.31
C ILE A 303 0.05 9.69 15.06
N LEU A 304 -1.00 8.90 15.04
CA LEU A 304 -1.46 8.17 13.85
C LEU A 304 -2.89 8.59 13.49
N PRO A 305 -3.18 8.86 12.20
CA PRO A 305 -4.52 9.20 11.76
C PRO A 305 -5.43 8.00 11.71
N MET A 306 -6.74 8.23 11.79
CA MET A 306 -7.77 7.22 11.56
C MET A 306 -8.00 7.04 10.05
N VAL A 307 -6.96 6.62 9.33
CA VAL A 307 -7.06 6.29 7.90
C VAL A 307 -7.04 4.79 7.75
N THR A 308 -8.16 4.23 7.38
CA THR A 308 -8.30 2.81 7.07
C THR A 308 -8.73 2.65 5.63
N PHE A 309 -8.23 1.59 4.98
CA PHE A 309 -8.55 1.29 3.59
C PHE A 309 -9.47 0.08 3.51
N ALA A 310 -10.42 0.15 2.59
CA ALA A 310 -11.27 -0.98 2.26
C ALA A 310 -10.44 -2.10 1.63
N ALA A 311 -10.79 -3.35 1.93
CA ALA A 311 -10.21 -4.48 1.24
C ALA A 311 -10.53 -4.39 -0.26
N PRO A 312 -9.53 -4.52 -1.15
CA PRO A 312 -9.79 -4.50 -2.59
C PRO A 312 -10.63 -5.72 -2.99
N GLU A 313 -11.48 -5.54 -4.00
CA GLU A 313 -12.13 -6.68 -4.62
C GLU A 313 -11.10 -7.55 -5.33
N MET A 314 -11.08 -8.84 -4.99
CA MET A 314 -10.14 -9.80 -5.57
C MET A 314 -10.84 -10.64 -6.63
N VAL A 315 -10.12 -10.95 -7.71
CA VAL A 315 -10.54 -11.89 -8.74
C VAL A 315 -9.52 -13.01 -8.85
N LYS A 316 -9.99 -14.20 -9.06
CA LYS A 316 -9.13 -15.36 -9.29
C LYS A 316 -8.94 -15.55 -10.79
N LEU A 317 -7.75 -15.22 -11.28
CA LEU A 317 -7.40 -15.36 -12.68
C LEU A 317 -6.63 -16.67 -12.90
N LYS A 318 -7.14 -17.48 -13.80
CA LYS A 318 -6.50 -18.73 -14.21
C LYS A 318 -6.02 -18.61 -15.65
N ALA A 319 -4.81 -19.06 -15.92
CA ALA A 319 -4.31 -19.09 -17.28
C ALA A 319 -5.14 -20.05 -18.14
N PRO A 320 -5.57 -19.65 -19.35
CA PRO A 320 -6.45 -20.46 -20.20
C PRO A 320 -5.76 -21.69 -20.80
N SER A 321 -4.43 -21.73 -20.81
CA SER A 321 -3.64 -22.84 -21.34
C SER A 321 -2.28 -22.96 -20.66
N LEU A 322 -1.64 -24.13 -20.81
CA LEU A 322 -0.27 -24.35 -20.33
C LEU A 322 0.73 -23.39 -20.99
N TRP A 323 0.54 -23.07 -22.25
CA TRP A 323 1.42 -22.13 -22.96
C TRP A 323 1.32 -20.71 -22.40
N THR A 324 0.12 -20.24 -22.09
CA THR A 324 -0.09 -18.96 -21.41
C THR A 324 0.48 -18.98 -20.01
N SER A 325 0.41 -20.10 -19.30
CA SER A 325 1.05 -20.24 -17.98
C SER A 325 2.56 -20.10 -18.04
N ILE A 326 3.19 -20.79 -19.02
CA ILE A 326 4.64 -20.71 -19.23
C ILE A 326 5.04 -19.28 -19.63
N ALA A 327 4.29 -18.64 -20.52
CA ALA A 327 4.56 -17.26 -20.94
C ALA A 327 4.44 -16.27 -19.77
N LYS A 328 3.37 -16.36 -18.98
CA LYS A 328 3.19 -15.54 -17.76
C LYS A 328 4.28 -15.82 -16.71
N GLY A 329 4.63 -17.10 -16.50
CA GLY A 329 5.72 -17.51 -15.61
C GLY A 329 7.08 -16.97 -16.04
N THR A 330 7.36 -17.01 -17.35
CA THR A 330 8.60 -16.45 -17.91
C THR A 330 8.66 -14.94 -17.75
N SER A 331 7.58 -14.22 -18.09
CA SER A 331 7.51 -12.77 -17.91
C SER A 331 7.75 -12.38 -16.47
N ARG A 332 7.07 -13.04 -15.53
CA ARG A 332 7.23 -12.79 -14.10
C ARG A 332 8.64 -13.09 -13.59
N THR A 333 9.26 -14.17 -14.07
CA THR A 333 10.65 -14.51 -13.73
C THR A 333 11.60 -13.41 -14.21
N ILE A 334 11.41 -12.88 -15.42
CA ILE A 334 12.21 -11.78 -15.95
C ILE A 334 11.99 -10.50 -15.13
N ASP A 335 10.74 -10.16 -14.82
CA ASP A 335 10.39 -8.96 -14.04
C ASP A 335 11.08 -9.01 -12.65
N ILE A 336 10.95 -10.14 -11.94
CA ILE A 336 11.57 -10.33 -10.63
C ILE A 336 13.10 -10.35 -10.74
N SER A 337 13.66 -10.96 -11.79
CA SER A 337 15.12 -10.95 -12.04
C SER A 337 15.62 -9.52 -12.22
N THR A 338 14.93 -8.72 -13.00
CA THR A 338 15.26 -7.31 -13.24
C THR A 338 15.21 -6.52 -11.92
N MET A 339 14.12 -6.66 -11.14
CA MET A 339 14.00 -6.01 -9.83
C MET A 339 15.12 -6.44 -8.87
N THR A 340 15.50 -7.71 -8.87
CA THR A 340 16.58 -8.24 -8.04
C THR A 340 17.91 -7.62 -8.42
N VAL A 341 18.23 -7.54 -9.72
CA VAL A 341 19.46 -6.87 -10.19
C VAL A 341 19.48 -5.41 -9.77
N PHE A 342 18.39 -4.67 -9.98
CA PHE A 342 18.29 -3.27 -9.54
C PHE A 342 18.45 -3.12 -8.02
N SER A 343 17.90 -4.05 -7.23
CA SER A 343 18.07 -4.07 -5.78
C SER A 343 19.56 -4.19 -5.38
N PHE A 344 20.33 -5.03 -6.08
CA PHE A 344 21.77 -5.13 -5.85
C PHE A 344 22.49 -3.84 -6.26
N VAL A 345 22.18 -3.27 -7.43
CA VAL A 345 22.76 -2.00 -7.87
C VAL A 345 22.53 -0.90 -6.83
N LYS A 346 21.30 -0.77 -6.33
CA LYS A 346 20.93 0.21 -5.30
C LYS A 346 21.64 -0.05 -3.96
N LEU A 347 21.83 -1.31 -3.60
CA LEU A 347 22.62 -1.69 -2.43
C LEU A 347 24.09 -1.24 -2.57
N PHE A 348 24.72 -1.49 -3.73
CA PHE A 348 26.10 -1.07 -3.99
C PHE A 348 26.25 0.46 -4.08
N GLN A 349 25.24 1.16 -4.55
CA GLN A 349 25.19 2.64 -4.57
C GLN A 349 25.00 3.25 -3.17
N GLY A 350 24.68 2.41 -2.15
CA GLY A 350 24.43 2.88 -0.78
C GLY A 350 23.03 3.49 -0.60
N GLU A 351 22.17 3.42 -1.63
CA GLU A 351 20.78 3.88 -1.54
C GLU A 351 19.92 2.93 -0.67
N VAL A 352 20.34 1.67 -0.55
CA VAL A 352 19.74 0.66 0.32
C VAL A 352 20.74 0.29 1.41
N SER A 353 20.30 0.30 2.66
CA SER A 353 21.18 -0.06 3.78
C SER A 353 21.55 -1.55 3.77
N HIS A 354 22.80 -1.85 4.12
CA HIS A 354 23.27 -3.22 4.34
C HIS A 354 22.49 -3.96 5.45
N LYS A 355 21.80 -3.26 6.34
CA LYS A 355 20.91 -3.83 7.37
C LYS A 355 19.71 -4.59 6.77
N ASN A 356 19.38 -4.33 5.50
CA ASN A 356 18.32 -5.05 4.78
C ASN A 356 18.77 -6.40 4.22
N ILE A 357 20.06 -6.71 4.26
CA ILE A 357 20.55 -8.03 3.88
C ILE A 357 20.10 -9.01 4.97
N GLY A 358 19.12 -9.84 4.63
CA GLY A 358 18.64 -10.92 5.50
C GLY A 358 19.49 -12.17 5.34
N GLY A 359 19.67 -12.88 6.45
CA GLY A 359 20.36 -14.17 6.48
C GLY A 359 19.37 -15.36 6.52
N MET A 360 19.86 -16.50 6.98
CA MET A 360 19.08 -17.76 7.00
C MET A 360 17.84 -17.68 7.88
N ILE A 361 17.88 -16.92 9.00
CA ILE A 361 16.74 -16.77 9.91
C ILE A 361 15.64 -15.97 9.21
N SER A 362 15.99 -14.88 8.52
CA SER A 362 15.04 -14.07 7.73
C SER A 362 14.36 -14.89 6.61
N ILE A 363 15.14 -15.71 5.89
CA ILE A 363 14.65 -16.60 4.84
C ILE A 363 13.71 -17.66 5.43
N GLY A 364 14.10 -18.32 6.52
CA GLY A 364 13.28 -19.32 7.21
C GLY A 364 11.96 -18.74 7.72
N LYS A 365 12.00 -17.53 8.28
CA LYS A 365 10.79 -16.82 8.70
C LYS A 365 9.90 -16.47 7.53
N ALA A 366 10.45 -15.91 6.44
CA ALA A 366 9.68 -15.60 5.24
C ALA A 366 9.00 -16.85 4.65
N ALA A 367 9.70 -17.99 4.63
CA ALA A 367 9.14 -19.26 4.18
C ALA A 367 8.00 -19.73 5.10
N LYS A 368 8.18 -19.65 6.43
CA LYS A 368 7.15 -20.00 7.40
C LYS A 368 5.91 -19.09 7.25
N ASP A 369 6.11 -17.77 7.29
CA ASP A 369 5.03 -16.80 7.21
C ASP A 369 4.25 -16.98 5.90
N SER A 370 4.95 -17.21 4.78
CA SER A 370 4.30 -17.45 3.48
C SER A 370 3.53 -18.79 3.44
N PHE A 371 4.00 -19.82 4.13
CA PHE A 371 3.29 -21.08 4.25
C PHE A 371 1.99 -20.94 5.06
N GLU A 372 2.02 -20.17 6.15
CA GLU A 372 0.85 -19.84 6.97
C GLU A 372 -0.17 -19.00 6.18
N MET A 373 0.27 -18.17 5.24
CA MET A 373 -0.58 -17.41 4.32
C MET A 373 -1.20 -18.26 3.20
N GLY A 374 -0.75 -19.51 3.05
CA GLY A 374 -1.27 -20.47 2.09
C GLY A 374 -0.30 -20.86 0.97
N ILE A 375 -0.69 -21.93 0.25
CA ILE A 375 0.19 -22.57 -0.74
C ILE A 375 0.65 -21.62 -1.86
N GLN A 376 -0.18 -20.69 -2.29
CA GLN A 376 0.19 -19.72 -3.33
C GLN A 376 1.30 -18.79 -2.87
N SER A 377 1.17 -18.22 -1.67
CA SER A 377 2.19 -17.36 -1.06
C SER A 377 3.50 -18.11 -0.86
N PHE A 378 3.43 -19.37 -0.44
CA PHE A 378 4.60 -20.23 -0.31
C PHE A 378 5.30 -20.48 -1.65
N LEU A 379 4.55 -20.86 -2.68
CA LEU A 379 5.09 -21.04 -4.03
C LEU A 379 5.69 -19.73 -4.58
N MET A 380 5.05 -18.59 -4.33
CA MET A 380 5.58 -17.28 -4.70
C MET A 380 6.93 -17.03 -4.05
N THR A 381 7.05 -17.28 -2.74
CA THR A 381 8.31 -17.12 -1.99
C THR A 381 9.40 -18.05 -2.54
N MET A 382 9.05 -19.30 -2.85
CA MET A 382 9.98 -20.26 -3.46
C MET A 382 10.48 -19.80 -4.82
N GLY A 383 9.60 -19.24 -5.67
CA GLY A 383 9.97 -18.68 -6.96
C GLY A 383 10.93 -17.48 -6.82
N ILE A 384 10.62 -16.55 -5.91
CA ILE A 384 11.48 -15.39 -5.63
C ILE A 384 12.85 -15.82 -5.10
N LEU A 385 12.91 -16.77 -4.18
CA LEU A 385 14.17 -17.31 -3.67
C LEU A 385 14.99 -17.97 -4.79
N SER A 386 14.34 -18.70 -5.68
CA SER A 386 15.00 -19.33 -6.83
C SER A 386 15.59 -18.30 -7.79
N VAL A 387 14.86 -17.22 -8.09
CA VAL A 387 15.38 -16.10 -8.88
C VAL A 387 16.56 -15.43 -8.17
N SER A 388 16.45 -15.21 -6.87
CA SER A 388 17.54 -14.62 -6.09
C SER A 388 18.80 -15.47 -6.14
N LEU A 389 18.68 -16.79 -6.00
CA LEU A 389 19.81 -17.73 -6.13
C LEU A 389 20.38 -17.75 -7.57
N PHE A 390 19.52 -17.65 -8.59
CA PHE A 390 19.95 -17.52 -9.98
C PHE A 390 20.84 -16.27 -10.17
N ILE A 391 20.35 -15.11 -9.74
CA ILE A 391 21.08 -13.83 -9.89
C ILE A 391 22.37 -13.83 -9.05
N LEU A 392 22.30 -14.27 -7.78
CA LEU A 392 23.48 -14.35 -6.93
C LEU A 392 24.58 -15.22 -7.54
N ASN A 393 24.21 -16.37 -8.10
CA ASN A 393 25.16 -17.28 -8.73
C ASN A 393 25.73 -16.74 -10.06
N LEU A 394 25.07 -15.76 -10.70
CA LEU A 394 25.59 -15.08 -11.88
C LEU A 394 26.51 -13.90 -11.59
N LEU A 395 26.58 -13.46 -10.32
CA LEU A 395 27.51 -12.38 -9.95
C LEU A 395 28.96 -12.80 -10.24
N PRO A 396 29.84 -11.87 -10.67
CA PRO A 396 31.24 -12.15 -11.01
C PRO A 396 32.10 -12.35 -9.74
N ILE A 397 31.62 -13.20 -8.83
CA ILE A 397 32.33 -13.57 -7.60
C ILE A 397 33.03 -14.89 -7.85
N PRO A 398 34.40 -14.98 -7.71
CA PRO A 398 35.16 -16.11 -8.15
C PRO A 398 34.83 -17.49 -7.57
N VAL A 399 34.05 -17.55 -6.49
CA VAL A 399 33.59 -18.81 -5.85
C VAL A 399 32.24 -19.27 -6.44
N LEU A 400 31.53 -18.41 -7.13
CA LEU A 400 30.22 -18.69 -7.72
C LEU A 400 30.37 -19.05 -9.21
N ASP A 401 29.33 -19.66 -9.79
CA ASP A 401 29.30 -20.04 -11.21
C ASP A 401 29.58 -18.84 -12.14
N GLY A 402 29.06 -17.65 -11.81
CA GLY A 402 29.30 -16.39 -12.55
C GLY A 402 30.76 -15.96 -12.52
N GLY A 403 31.50 -16.24 -11.46
CA GLY A 403 32.94 -16.00 -11.40
C GLY A 403 33.74 -16.87 -12.37
N HIS A 404 33.35 -18.14 -12.51
CA HIS A 404 33.95 -19.02 -13.52
C HIS A 404 33.61 -18.54 -14.94
N LEU A 405 32.37 -18.15 -15.20
CA LEU A 405 31.97 -17.58 -16.48
C LEU A 405 32.78 -16.30 -16.79
N PHE A 406 33.00 -15.46 -15.80
CA PHE A 406 33.79 -14.24 -15.92
C PHE A 406 35.23 -14.54 -16.27
N PHE A 407 35.86 -15.58 -15.66
CA PHE A 407 37.18 -16.02 -16.03
C PHE A 407 37.26 -16.53 -17.47
N TYR A 408 36.31 -17.33 -17.93
CA TYR A 408 36.23 -17.75 -19.33
C TYR A 408 36.14 -16.57 -20.30
N ILE A 409 35.33 -15.54 -19.97
CA ILE A 409 35.23 -14.31 -20.82
C ILE A 409 36.63 -13.63 -20.89
N ILE A 410 37.32 -13.50 -19.76
CA ILE A 410 38.70 -12.92 -19.72
C ILE A 410 39.65 -13.73 -20.58
N GLU A 411 39.63 -15.06 -20.52
CA GLU A 411 40.46 -15.93 -21.29
C GLU A 411 40.19 -15.78 -22.82
N VAL A 412 38.95 -15.73 -23.21
CA VAL A 412 38.55 -15.50 -24.61
C VAL A 412 39.04 -14.13 -25.12
N VAL A 413 38.84 -13.05 -24.33
CA VAL A 413 39.29 -11.70 -24.72
C VAL A 413 40.85 -11.62 -24.77
N ARG A 414 41.52 -12.30 -23.86
CA ARG A 414 43.00 -12.29 -23.78
C ARG A 414 43.66 -13.22 -24.78
N GLY A 415 42.95 -14.22 -25.29
CA GLY A 415 43.49 -15.23 -26.22
C GLY A 415 44.41 -16.24 -25.52
N SER A 416 44.45 -16.29 -24.17
CA SER A 416 45.30 -17.22 -23.41
C SER A 416 44.69 -17.55 -22.05
N PRO A 417 44.85 -18.78 -21.53
CA PRO A 417 44.32 -19.20 -20.26
C PRO A 417 44.92 -18.39 -19.09
N LEU A 418 44.12 -18.19 -18.04
CA LEU A 418 44.59 -17.61 -16.79
C LEU A 418 45.47 -18.61 -16.03
N SER A 419 46.54 -18.11 -15.37
CA SER A 419 47.35 -18.99 -14.54
C SER A 419 46.59 -19.50 -13.33
N VAL A 420 46.77 -20.76 -12.96
CA VAL A 420 46.13 -21.42 -11.81
C VAL A 420 46.29 -20.57 -10.55
N LYS A 421 47.49 -20.05 -10.30
CA LYS A 421 47.75 -19.19 -9.13
C LYS A 421 46.90 -17.93 -9.07
N LYS A 422 46.62 -17.31 -10.22
CA LYS A 422 45.71 -16.11 -10.27
C LYS A 422 44.27 -16.50 -9.98
N MET A 423 43.82 -17.65 -10.47
CA MET A 423 42.49 -18.17 -10.17
C MET A 423 42.32 -18.53 -8.70
N GLU A 424 43.33 -19.20 -8.09
CA GLU A 424 43.32 -19.53 -6.67
C GLU A 424 43.25 -18.29 -5.78
N VAL A 425 44.07 -17.26 -6.05
CA VAL A 425 44.02 -15.98 -5.31
C VAL A 425 42.67 -15.31 -5.44
N ALA A 426 42.11 -15.25 -6.66
CA ALA A 426 40.79 -14.66 -6.89
C ALA A 426 39.72 -15.44 -6.14
N GLN A 427 39.75 -16.78 -6.14
CA GLN A 427 38.82 -17.62 -5.39
C GLN A 427 38.96 -17.39 -3.87
N GLN A 428 40.18 -17.25 -3.32
CA GLN A 428 40.38 -16.94 -1.91
C GLN A 428 39.74 -15.57 -1.54
N ILE A 429 39.96 -14.56 -2.36
CA ILE A 429 39.34 -13.23 -2.17
C ILE A 429 37.81 -13.35 -2.21
N GLY A 430 37.28 -14.06 -3.21
CA GLY A 430 35.83 -14.28 -3.34
C GLY A 430 35.24 -15.02 -2.14
N PHE A 431 35.95 -16.01 -1.63
CA PHE A 431 35.55 -16.77 -0.43
C PHE A 431 35.50 -15.88 0.82
N VAL A 432 36.53 -15.06 1.05
CA VAL A 432 36.55 -14.12 2.18
C VAL A 432 35.41 -13.10 2.09
N LEU A 433 35.14 -12.60 0.88
CA LEU A 433 34.02 -11.67 0.64
C LEU A 433 32.67 -12.34 0.92
N LEU A 434 32.47 -13.56 0.44
CA LEU A 434 31.23 -14.32 0.67
C LEU A 434 31.02 -14.63 2.16
N MET A 435 32.11 -15.05 2.86
CA MET A 435 32.07 -15.29 4.31
C MET A 435 31.75 -13.99 5.08
N GLY A 436 32.32 -12.87 4.66
CA GLY A 436 32.02 -11.56 5.25
C GLY A 436 30.55 -11.18 5.09
N LEU A 437 29.99 -11.37 3.89
CA LEU A 437 28.56 -11.16 3.63
C LEU A 437 27.66 -12.07 4.47
N MET A 438 28.04 -13.35 4.62
CA MET A 438 27.30 -14.31 5.44
C MET A 438 27.30 -13.91 6.92
N VAL A 439 28.45 -13.51 7.46
CA VAL A 439 28.58 -13.02 8.84
C VAL A 439 27.74 -11.76 9.04
N LEU A 440 27.79 -10.81 8.09
CA LEU A 440 26.98 -9.60 8.11
C LEU A 440 25.47 -9.92 8.11
N ALA A 441 25.04 -10.83 7.24
CA ALA A 441 23.63 -11.25 7.16
C ALA A 441 23.15 -11.93 8.46
N LEU A 442 23.99 -12.80 9.05
CA LEU A 442 23.68 -13.42 10.36
C LEU A 442 23.62 -12.39 11.48
N PHE A 443 24.55 -11.41 11.50
CA PHE A 443 24.53 -10.33 12.46
C PHE A 443 23.26 -9.47 12.34
N ASN A 444 22.86 -9.14 11.10
CA ASN A 444 21.62 -8.42 10.85
C ASN A 444 20.39 -9.22 11.33
N ASP A 445 20.33 -10.52 11.04
CA ASP A 445 19.26 -11.38 11.52
C ASP A 445 19.22 -11.41 13.05
N PHE A 446 20.37 -11.57 13.69
CA PHE A 446 20.46 -11.62 15.13
C PHE A 446 19.98 -10.30 15.77
N THR A 447 20.43 -9.15 15.25
CA THR A 447 20.00 -7.85 15.74
C THR A 447 18.50 -7.63 15.53
N LYS A 448 17.95 -8.01 14.37
CA LYS A 448 16.54 -7.84 14.01
C LYS A 448 15.58 -8.70 14.85
N PHE A 449 16.00 -9.92 15.21
CA PHE A 449 15.08 -10.86 15.87
C PHE A 449 15.27 -10.94 17.39
N PHE A 450 16.46 -10.64 17.90
CA PHE A 450 16.77 -10.76 19.32
C PHE A 450 16.92 -9.41 20.02
N PHE A 451 17.33 -8.35 19.32
CA PHE A 451 17.39 -7.01 19.86
C PHE A 451 16.36 -6.16 19.09
N LYS A 452 15.09 -6.20 19.56
CA LYS A 452 14.04 -5.28 19.07
C LYS A 452 14.49 -3.85 19.31
N THR A 453 15.03 -3.19 18.30
CA THR A 453 15.22 -1.74 18.24
C THR A 453 14.04 -1.12 17.54
#